data_fbffad3b22a4fdc55c4e5d9b9d7ee889
#
_entry.id   fbffad3b22a4fdc55c4e5d9b9d7ee889
#
_cell.length_a   1.000
_cell.length_b   1.000
_cell.length_c   1.000
_cell.angle_alpha   90.00
_cell.angle_beta   90.00
_cell.angle_gamma   90.00
#
_symmetry.space_group_name_H-M   'P 1'
#
loop_
_entity.id
_entity.type
_entity.pdbx_description
1 polymer ?
#
loop_
_entity_poly.entity_id
_entity_poly.type
_entity_poly.pdbx_seq_one_letter_code
_entity_poly.pdbx_strand_id
1 'polypeptide(L)'
;LGVMASYLQFTKSFTQPFMQVAQQFNAIVMALAGAERIFRLIDEKPEEDEGYVELVNARKDANGNITECKERTGMWAWKHPHSADGSVTYTELTGDVRFEDVTFGYNPDKVILKDISLFAKPGQKLAFVGSTGAGKTTITNLINRFYDIQEGKIRYDGINITKIKKDDLRRSLGIVLQDTHLFTGTIKENIRYGKLDATDEEVYEAARLAHADQFIKMLPKGYDTMLSGD
;
A
#
# COMPACT_ATOMS: atom_id res chain seq x y z
N LEU A 1 -75.26 4.37 -0.63
CA LEU A 1 -74.00 4.54 0.12
C LEU A 1 -73.12 3.26 0.11
N GLY A 2 -73.69 2.03 0.31
CA GLY A 2 -72.96 0.78 0.34
C GLY A 2 -72.24 0.46 -1.00
N VAL A 3 -72.88 0.60 -2.13
CA VAL A 3 -72.29 0.33 -3.45
C VAL A 3 -71.14 1.26 -3.78
N MET A 4 -71.19 2.54 -3.41
CA MET A 4 -70.09 3.48 -3.58
C MET A 4 -68.87 3.12 -2.69
N ALA A 5 -69.15 2.71 -1.47
CA ALA A 5 -68.08 2.26 -0.55
C ALA A 5 -67.36 1.01 -1.10
N SER A 6 -68.12 0.02 -1.57
CA SER A 6 -67.57 -1.19 -2.21
C SER A 6 -66.77 -0.86 -3.47
N TYR A 7 -67.25 0.02 -4.32
CA TYR A 7 -66.52 0.44 -5.52
C TYR A 7 -65.17 1.10 -5.18
N LEU A 8 -65.13 2.00 -4.21
CA LEU A 8 -63.89 2.62 -3.75
C LEU A 8 -62.96 1.59 -3.15
N GLN A 9 -63.46 0.63 -2.40
CA GLN A 9 -62.66 -0.47 -1.83
C GLN A 9 -62.04 -1.33 -2.93
N PHE A 10 -62.81 -1.74 -3.92
CA PHE A 10 -62.32 -2.53 -5.06
C PHE A 10 -61.28 -1.75 -5.88
N THR A 11 -61.50 -0.46 -6.13
CA THR A 11 -60.53 0.37 -6.83
C THR A 11 -59.21 0.46 -6.09
N LYS A 12 -59.24 0.65 -4.77
CA LYS A 12 -58.02 0.62 -3.94
C LYS A 12 -57.32 -0.73 -3.98
N SER A 13 -58.08 -1.81 -3.80
CA SER A 13 -57.52 -3.18 -3.84
C SER A 13 -56.95 -3.53 -5.22
N PHE A 14 -57.50 -2.96 -6.30
CA PHE A 14 -56.95 -3.16 -7.65
C PHE A 14 -55.69 -2.36 -7.90
N THR A 15 -55.58 -1.11 -7.42
CA THR A 15 -54.41 -0.27 -7.64
C THR A 15 -53.23 -0.61 -6.74
N GLN A 16 -53.47 -1.20 -5.56
CA GLN A 16 -52.45 -1.51 -4.59
C GLN A 16 -51.34 -2.48 -5.10
N PRO A 17 -51.66 -3.58 -5.82
CA PRO A 17 -50.65 -4.45 -6.41
C PRO A 17 -49.75 -3.75 -7.43
N PHE A 18 -50.29 -2.83 -8.23
CA PHE A 18 -49.51 -2.06 -9.21
C PHE A 18 -48.50 -1.15 -8.52
N MET A 19 -48.91 -0.49 -7.43
CA MET A 19 -48.01 0.32 -6.60
C MET A 19 -46.90 -0.54 -5.98
N GLN A 20 -47.23 -1.74 -5.49
CA GLN A 20 -46.24 -2.67 -4.96
C GLN A 20 -45.22 -3.14 -6.02
N VAL A 21 -45.70 -3.48 -7.22
CA VAL A 21 -44.81 -3.84 -8.33
C VAL A 21 -43.90 -2.67 -8.70
N ALA A 22 -44.40 -1.44 -8.77
CA ALA A 22 -43.58 -0.26 -9.05
C ALA A 22 -42.54 -0.02 -7.99
N GLN A 23 -42.86 -0.22 -6.70
CA GLN A 23 -41.89 -0.12 -5.60
C GLN A 23 -40.81 -1.21 -5.68
N GLN A 24 -41.21 -2.46 -6.00
CA GLN A 24 -40.26 -3.57 -6.20
C GLN A 24 -39.30 -3.28 -7.38
N PHE A 25 -39.81 -2.70 -8.47
CA PHE A 25 -38.98 -2.30 -9.60
C PHE A 25 -37.92 -1.28 -9.19
N ASN A 26 -38.29 -0.26 -8.41
CA ASN A 26 -37.34 0.71 -7.88
C ASN A 26 -36.31 0.07 -6.96
N ALA A 27 -36.71 -0.87 -6.10
CA ALA A 27 -35.80 -1.60 -5.24
C ALA A 27 -34.80 -2.44 -6.06
N ILE A 28 -35.25 -3.09 -7.13
CA ILE A 28 -34.39 -3.86 -8.05
C ILE A 28 -33.37 -2.93 -8.74
N VAL A 29 -33.80 -1.77 -9.24
CA VAL A 29 -32.92 -0.79 -9.90
C VAL A 29 -31.82 -0.31 -8.93
N MET A 30 -32.19 0.01 -7.68
CA MET A 30 -31.25 0.41 -6.65
C MET A 30 -30.27 -0.72 -6.29
N ALA A 31 -30.77 -1.95 -6.19
CA ALA A 31 -29.93 -3.12 -5.93
C ALA A 31 -28.94 -3.38 -7.08
N LEU A 32 -29.38 -3.26 -8.33
CA LEU A 32 -28.51 -3.42 -9.51
C LEU A 32 -27.43 -2.34 -9.55
N ALA A 33 -27.77 -1.09 -9.27
CA ALA A 33 -26.79 0.00 -9.20
C ALA A 33 -25.74 -0.22 -8.09
N GLY A 34 -26.17 -0.77 -6.95
CA GLY A 34 -25.28 -1.18 -5.87
C GLY A 34 -24.38 -2.36 -6.28
N ALA A 35 -24.96 -3.38 -6.90
CA ALA A 35 -24.24 -4.54 -7.40
C ALA A 35 -23.20 -4.16 -8.47
N GLU A 36 -23.53 -3.28 -9.41
CA GLU A 36 -22.60 -2.79 -10.44
C GLU A 36 -21.33 -2.18 -9.80
N ARG A 37 -21.49 -1.37 -8.76
CA ARG A 37 -20.34 -0.77 -8.06
C ARG A 37 -19.46 -1.83 -7.38
N ILE A 38 -20.08 -2.83 -6.77
CA ILE A 38 -19.38 -3.92 -6.10
C ILE A 38 -18.62 -4.78 -7.13
N PHE A 39 -19.31 -5.19 -8.21
CA PHE A 39 -18.68 -6.00 -9.25
C PHE A 39 -17.57 -5.24 -9.97
N ARG A 40 -17.74 -3.94 -10.24
CA ARG A 40 -16.68 -3.12 -10.83
C ARG A 40 -15.41 -3.11 -9.97
N LEU A 41 -15.55 -3.12 -8.62
CA LEU A 41 -14.40 -3.22 -7.72
C LEU A 41 -13.79 -4.64 -7.72
N ILE A 42 -14.65 -5.68 -7.76
CA ILE A 42 -14.19 -7.08 -7.78
C ILE A 42 -13.48 -7.41 -9.11
N ASP A 43 -13.98 -6.85 -10.22
CA ASP A 43 -13.45 -7.07 -11.56
C ASP A 43 -12.25 -6.16 -11.89
N GLU A 44 -11.85 -5.26 -10.95
CA GLU A 44 -10.67 -4.42 -11.12
C GLU A 44 -9.42 -5.29 -11.28
N LYS A 45 -8.65 -4.99 -12.29
CA LYS A 45 -7.44 -5.77 -12.57
C LYS A 45 -6.43 -5.63 -11.43
N PRO A 46 -5.82 -6.73 -10.98
CA PRO A 46 -4.75 -6.67 -10.00
C PRO A 46 -3.57 -5.86 -10.55
N GLU A 47 -2.78 -5.31 -9.64
CA GLU A 47 -1.57 -4.59 -10.01
C GLU A 47 -0.60 -5.54 -10.75
N GLU A 48 -0.18 -5.15 -11.95
CA GLU A 48 0.79 -5.91 -12.72
C GLU A 48 2.18 -5.80 -12.07
N ASP A 49 2.86 -6.93 -11.90
CA ASP A 49 4.22 -6.99 -11.40
C ASP A 49 5.06 -7.99 -12.19
N GLU A 50 5.96 -7.47 -13.04
CA GLU A 50 6.93 -8.24 -13.80
C GLU A 50 8.29 -8.36 -13.08
N GLY A 51 8.36 -7.95 -11.83
CA GLY A 51 9.57 -8.06 -11.02
C GLY A 51 9.97 -9.51 -10.77
N TYR A 52 11.25 -9.77 -10.80
CA TYR A 52 11.81 -11.11 -10.60
C TYR A 52 12.96 -11.13 -9.57
N VAL A 53 13.40 -9.97 -9.13
CA VAL A 53 14.37 -9.83 -8.02
C VAL A 53 13.61 -9.89 -6.70
N GLU A 54 14.06 -10.75 -5.80
CA GLU A 54 13.41 -11.02 -4.52
C GLU A 54 14.24 -10.53 -3.34
N LEU A 55 13.56 -10.14 -2.25
CA LEU A 55 14.19 -9.81 -0.98
C LEU A 55 14.26 -11.04 -0.09
N VAL A 56 15.48 -11.47 0.25
CA VAL A 56 15.70 -12.69 1.05
C VAL A 56 16.49 -12.39 2.31
N ASN A 57 16.32 -13.24 3.35
CA ASN A 57 17.24 -13.24 4.47
C ASN A 57 18.61 -13.73 4.00
N ALA A 58 19.65 -13.08 4.45
CA ALA A 58 21.00 -13.36 4.01
C ALA A 58 22.00 -13.41 5.18
N ARG A 59 23.15 -14.00 4.92
CA ARG A 59 24.34 -13.96 5.81
C ARG A 59 25.59 -13.80 4.97
N LYS A 60 26.62 -13.18 5.56
CA LYS A 60 27.97 -13.16 4.99
C LYS A 60 28.75 -14.36 5.49
N ASP A 61 29.44 -15.03 4.60
CA ASP A 61 30.43 -16.05 4.96
C ASP A 61 31.73 -15.39 5.44
N ALA A 62 32.72 -16.21 5.87
CA ALA A 62 34.01 -15.74 6.34
C ALA A 62 34.81 -14.97 5.25
N ASN A 63 34.50 -15.16 3.99
CA ASN A 63 35.12 -14.50 2.84
C ASN A 63 34.35 -13.23 2.40
N GLY A 64 33.24 -12.91 3.07
CA GLY A 64 32.40 -11.76 2.74
C GLY A 64 31.35 -12.02 1.66
N ASN A 65 31.21 -13.25 1.15
CA ASN A 65 30.18 -13.56 0.17
C ASN A 65 28.80 -13.62 0.84
N ILE A 66 27.82 -13.08 0.16
CA ILE A 66 26.43 -13.06 0.63
C ILE A 66 25.71 -14.32 0.12
N THR A 67 25.07 -15.03 1.05
CA THR A 67 24.29 -16.23 0.75
C THR A 67 22.93 -16.16 1.40
N GLU A 68 21.91 -16.67 0.70
CA GLU A 68 20.55 -16.80 1.23
C GLU A 68 20.51 -17.76 2.42
N CYS A 69 19.71 -17.45 3.44
CA CYS A 69 19.45 -18.33 4.56
C CYS A 69 17.97 -18.27 4.95
N LYS A 70 17.47 -19.34 5.62
CA LYS A 70 16.07 -19.39 6.10
C LYS A 70 15.88 -18.67 7.43
N GLU A 71 16.96 -18.52 8.18
CA GLU A 71 16.95 -17.93 9.51
C GLU A 71 16.88 -16.40 9.40
N ARG A 72 16.20 -15.78 10.35
CA ARG A 72 16.14 -14.31 10.45
C ARG A 72 17.43 -13.81 11.08
N THR A 73 18.36 -13.35 10.25
CA THR A 73 19.68 -12.86 10.66
C THR A 73 19.72 -11.36 10.95
N GLY A 74 18.66 -10.63 10.60
CA GLY A 74 18.68 -9.16 10.59
C GLY A 74 19.36 -8.56 9.36
N MET A 75 19.97 -9.37 8.51
CA MET A 75 20.56 -8.96 7.24
C MET A 75 19.68 -9.39 6.07
N TRP A 76 19.47 -8.50 5.12
CA TRP A 76 18.66 -8.73 3.93
C TRP A 76 19.49 -8.52 2.67
N ALA A 77 19.17 -9.25 1.62
CA ALA A 77 19.80 -9.10 0.31
C ALA A 77 18.79 -9.28 -0.82
N TRP A 78 19.09 -8.62 -1.91
CA TRP A 78 18.41 -8.80 -3.19
C TRP A 78 18.95 -10.01 -3.90
N LYS A 79 18.11 -11.00 -4.13
CA LYS A 79 18.37 -12.19 -4.96
C LYS A 79 18.02 -11.88 -6.39
N HIS A 80 19.04 -11.71 -7.24
CA HIS A 80 18.88 -11.32 -8.63
C HIS A 80 19.27 -12.49 -9.54
N PRO A 81 18.29 -13.26 -10.08
CA PRO A 81 18.56 -14.28 -11.07
C PRO A 81 18.86 -13.65 -12.43
N HIS A 82 19.83 -14.19 -13.14
CA HIS A 82 20.24 -13.77 -14.48
C HIS A 82 19.80 -14.82 -15.50
N SER A 83 18.89 -14.46 -16.40
CA SER A 83 18.35 -15.38 -17.41
C SER A 83 19.36 -15.77 -18.49
N ALA A 84 20.44 -15.00 -18.68
CA ALA A 84 21.42 -15.22 -19.72
C ALA A 84 22.32 -16.44 -19.45
N ASP A 85 22.67 -16.70 -18.20
CA ASP A 85 23.61 -17.75 -17.79
C ASP A 85 23.11 -18.62 -16.62
N GLY A 86 21.90 -18.34 -16.13
CA GLY A 86 21.30 -19.02 -14.98
C GLY A 86 21.96 -18.71 -13.63
N SER A 87 22.89 -17.75 -13.58
CA SER A 87 23.54 -17.34 -12.35
C SER A 87 22.59 -16.55 -11.44
N VAL A 88 22.91 -16.51 -10.14
CA VAL A 88 22.21 -15.71 -9.15
C VAL A 88 23.20 -14.83 -8.43
N THR A 89 22.96 -13.52 -8.39
CA THR A 89 23.76 -12.58 -7.60
C THR A 89 22.99 -12.13 -6.37
N TYR A 90 23.72 -11.92 -5.28
CA TYR A 90 23.14 -11.37 -4.05
C TYR A 90 23.74 -9.99 -3.77
N THR A 91 22.89 -8.98 -3.65
CA THR A 91 23.28 -7.61 -3.31
C THR A 91 22.70 -7.25 -1.95
N GLU A 92 23.53 -6.80 -1.02
CA GLU A 92 23.07 -6.40 0.31
C GLU A 92 22.07 -5.25 0.23
N LEU A 93 21.00 -5.33 1.02
CA LEU A 93 20.04 -4.23 1.18
C LEU A 93 20.72 -3.14 2.02
N THR A 94 21.05 -2.03 1.41
CA THR A 94 21.73 -0.89 2.05
C THR A 94 20.92 0.40 2.03
N GLY A 95 19.97 0.51 1.09
CA GLY A 95 19.13 1.69 0.92
C GLY A 95 19.73 2.79 0.03
N ASP A 96 20.65 2.45 -0.90
CA ASP A 96 21.11 3.40 -1.94
C ASP A 96 20.00 3.60 -2.97
N VAL A 97 19.49 4.83 -3.09
CA VAL A 97 18.44 5.19 -4.06
C VAL A 97 19.01 6.18 -5.07
N ARG A 98 18.78 5.95 -6.35
CA ARG A 98 19.21 6.84 -7.44
C ARG A 98 18.11 7.02 -8.47
N PHE A 99 17.88 8.27 -8.83
CA PHE A 99 17.09 8.69 -9.99
C PHE A 99 18.07 9.15 -11.07
N GLU A 100 17.90 8.66 -12.27
CA GLU A 100 18.71 8.94 -13.45
C GLU A 100 17.78 9.45 -14.55
N ASP A 101 17.78 10.76 -14.81
CA ASP A 101 17.04 11.46 -15.86
C ASP A 101 15.54 11.10 -15.89
N VAL A 102 14.92 11.09 -14.70
CA VAL A 102 13.54 10.64 -14.53
C VAL A 102 12.55 11.71 -14.96
N THR A 103 11.70 11.37 -15.92
CA THR A 103 10.55 12.14 -16.33
C THR A 103 9.28 11.38 -15.98
N PHE A 104 8.33 12.07 -15.32
CA PHE A 104 7.09 11.46 -14.87
C PHE A 104 5.92 12.44 -14.81
N GLY A 105 4.73 11.96 -15.19
CA GLY A 105 3.44 12.61 -15.00
C GLY A 105 2.34 11.57 -14.74
N TYR A 106 1.38 11.89 -13.88
CA TYR A 106 0.22 11.02 -13.64
C TYR A 106 -0.69 10.91 -14.86
N ASN A 107 -0.69 11.94 -15.71
CA ASN A 107 -1.39 11.95 -16.99
C ASN A 107 -0.38 12.29 -18.10
N PRO A 108 -0.53 11.71 -19.30
CA PRO A 108 0.40 11.95 -20.42
C PRO A 108 0.58 13.43 -20.76
N ASP A 109 -0.47 14.25 -20.59
CA ASP A 109 -0.48 15.67 -20.94
C ASP A 109 0.14 16.58 -19.88
N LYS A 110 0.50 16.04 -18.70
CA LYS A 110 1.01 16.86 -17.59
C LYS A 110 2.22 16.22 -16.92
N VAL A 111 3.40 16.64 -17.35
CA VAL A 111 4.67 16.28 -16.72
C VAL A 111 4.80 16.97 -15.36
N ILE A 112 5.11 16.22 -14.31
CA ILE A 112 5.33 16.72 -12.93
C ILE A 112 6.81 16.72 -12.58
N LEU A 113 7.53 15.66 -12.94
CA LEU A 113 8.98 15.56 -12.81
C LEU A 113 9.57 15.57 -14.22
N LYS A 114 10.53 16.42 -14.47
CA LYS A 114 11.19 16.54 -15.76
C LYS A 114 12.69 16.43 -15.57
N ASP A 115 13.28 15.37 -16.14
CA ASP A 115 14.74 15.16 -16.18
C ASP A 115 15.38 15.26 -14.78
N ILE A 116 14.77 14.55 -13.80
CA ILE A 116 15.21 14.62 -12.42
C ILE A 116 16.28 13.56 -12.15
N SER A 117 17.47 14.01 -11.75
CA SER A 117 18.56 13.18 -11.28
C SER A 117 18.88 13.53 -9.83
N LEU A 118 18.79 12.54 -8.94
CA LEU A 118 19.09 12.67 -7.52
C LEU A 118 19.59 11.33 -6.94
N PHE A 119 20.22 11.38 -5.79
CA PHE A 119 20.64 10.18 -5.09
C PHE A 119 20.56 10.36 -3.56
N ALA A 120 20.35 9.25 -2.88
CA ALA A 120 20.49 9.11 -1.44
C ALA A 120 21.37 7.89 -1.14
N LYS A 121 22.52 8.12 -0.53
CA LYS A 121 23.40 7.04 -0.09
C LYS A 121 22.90 6.42 1.21
N PRO A 122 23.32 5.17 1.53
CA PRO A 122 22.99 4.53 2.79
C PRO A 122 23.27 5.44 4.00
N GLY A 123 22.29 5.57 4.90
CA GLY A 123 22.36 6.42 6.08
C GLY A 123 22.20 7.93 5.84
N GLN A 124 22.11 8.36 4.59
CA GLN A 124 21.89 9.77 4.26
C GLN A 124 20.42 10.18 4.45
N LYS A 125 20.20 11.36 5.01
CA LYS A 125 18.87 11.98 5.09
C LYS A 125 18.75 13.04 4.01
N LEU A 126 17.68 12.95 3.20
CA LEU A 126 17.32 13.95 2.20
C LEU A 126 16.02 14.66 2.60
N ALA A 127 16.01 15.99 2.47
CA ALA A 127 14.81 16.78 2.64
C ALA A 127 14.41 17.40 1.30
N PHE A 128 13.18 17.13 0.85
CA PHE A 128 12.61 17.78 -0.33
C PHE A 128 11.86 19.03 0.10
N VAL A 129 12.29 20.20 -0.39
CA VAL A 129 11.70 21.51 -0.09
C VAL A 129 11.10 22.08 -1.38
N GLY A 130 9.95 22.72 -1.28
CA GLY A 130 9.27 23.35 -2.41
C GLY A 130 7.79 23.59 -2.13
N SER A 131 7.13 24.34 -2.99
CA SER A 131 5.70 24.65 -2.91
C SER A 131 4.84 23.39 -3.05
N THR A 132 3.55 23.50 -2.70
CA THR A 132 2.57 22.44 -2.97
C THR A 132 2.49 22.18 -4.47
N GLY A 133 2.50 20.91 -4.86
CA GLY A 133 2.50 20.50 -6.28
C GLY A 133 3.89 20.44 -6.93
N ALA A 134 4.99 20.77 -6.24
CA ALA A 134 6.35 20.68 -6.77
C ALA A 134 6.90 19.24 -6.97
N GLY A 135 6.07 18.20 -6.83
CA GLY A 135 6.48 16.82 -7.07
C GLY A 135 7.13 16.09 -5.88
N LYS A 136 7.18 16.68 -4.68
CA LYS A 136 7.81 16.05 -3.50
C LYS A 136 7.22 14.66 -3.17
N THR A 137 5.92 14.59 -3.05
CA THR A 137 5.19 13.32 -2.81
C THR A 137 5.29 12.38 -4.01
N THR A 138 5.40 12.92 -5.23
CA THR A 138 5.59 12.11 -6.44
C THR A 138 6.90 11.31 -6.37
N ILE A 139 8.00 11.91 -5.88
CA ILE A 139 9.28 11.20 -5.71
C ILE A 139 9.12 10.01 -4.76
N THR A 140 8.46 10.19 -3.62
CA THR A 140 8.22 9.09 -2.67
C THR A 140 7.30 8.01 -3.25
N ASN A 141 6.28 8.39 -4.01
CA ASN A 141 5.40 7.44 -4.70
C ASN A 141 6.15 6.61 -5.74
N LEU A 142 7.11 7.21 -6.46
CA LEU A 142 7.93 6.51 -7.44
C LEU A 142 8.94 5.55 -6.79
N ILE A 143 9.51 5.91 -5.62
CA ILE A 143 10.39 5.00 -4.87
C ILE A 143 9.63 3.75 -4.43
N ASN A 144 8.35 3.89 -4.01
CA ASN A 144 7.48 2.77 -3.65
C ASN A 144 6.89 2.04 -4.87
N ARG A 145 7.20 2.50 -6.07
CA ARG A 145 6.69 1.96 -7.33
C ARG A 145 5.16 1.83 -7.34
N PHE A 146 4.46 2.86 -6.82
CA PHE A 146 3.01 2.98 -6.99
C PHE A 146 2.65 3.39 -8.43
N TYR A 147 3.61 3.95 -9.15
CA TYR A 147 3.53 4.29 -10.57
C TYR A 147 4.85 3.95 -11.24
N ASP A 148 4.79 3.52 -12.49
CA ASP A 148 5.98 3.34 -13.31
C ASP A 148 6.29 4.64 -14.08
N ILE A 149 7.58 4.93 -14.26
CA ILE A 149 8.07 6.16 -14.91
C ILE A 149 7.97 6.03 -16.44
N GLN A 150 7.81 7.18 -17.13
CA GLN A 150 7.81 7.22 -18.57
C GLN A 150 9.22 7.20 -19.17
N GLU A 151 10.16 7.94 -18.54
CA GLU A 151 11.54 8.05 -19.00
C GLU A 151 12.53 8.03 -17.86
N GLY A 152 13.77 7.64 -18.13
CA GLY A 152 14.83 7.52 -17.15
C GLY A 152 14.90 6.19 -16.44
N LYS A 153 15.54 6.16 -15.27
CA LYS A 153 15.67 4.95 -14.43
C LYS A 153 15.66 5.32 -12.95
N ILE A 154 15.06 4.46 -12.15
CA ILE A 154 15.19 4.51 -10.69
C ILE A 154 15.90 3.23 -10.27
N ARG A 155 16.97 3.37 -9.50
CA ARG A 155 17.73 2.24 -8.96
C ARG A 155 17.64 2.22 -7.45
N TYR A 156 17.53 1.02 -6.93
CA TYR A 156 17.61 0.73 -5.51
C TYR A 156 18.70 -0.31 -5.27
N ASP A 157 19.73 0.04 -4.49
CA ASP A 157 20.96 -0.73 -4.33
C ASP A 157 21.59 -1.15 -5.67
N GLY A 158 21.59 -0.25 -6.66
CA GLY A 158 22.12 -0.47 -8.00
C GLY A 158 21.20 -1.24 -8.94
N ILE A 159 20.11 -1.83 -8.44
CA ILE A 159 19.14 -2.61 -9.23
C ILE A 159 18.02 -1.67 -9.71
N ASN A 160 17.62 -1.77 -11.00
CA ASN A 160 16.45 -1.05 -11.48
C ASN A 160 15.19 -1.56 -10.74
N ILE A 161 14.43 -0.63 -10.14
CA ILE A 161 13.25 -0.99 -9.33
C ILE A 161 12.19 -1.75 -10.12
N THR A 162 12.12 -1.61 -11.44
CA THR A 162 11.20 -2.37 -12.30
C THR A 162 11.50 -3.87 -12.31
N LYS A 163 12.73 -4.27 -11.99
CA LYS A 163 13.14 -5.67 -11.87
C LYS A 163 12.84 -6.28 -10.50
N ILE A 164 12.62 -5.45 -9.48
CA ILE A 164 12.34 -5.90 -8.12
C ILE A 164 10.84 -6.17 -8.01
N LYS A 165 10.45 -7.29 -7.39
CA LYS A 165 9.05 -7.57 -7.05
C LYS A 165 8.49 -6.45 -6.19
N LYS A 166 7.32 -5.92 -6.54
CA LYS A 166 6.70 -4.78 -5.84
C LYS A 166 6.50 -5.03 -4.36
N ASP A 167 6.04 -6.22 -4.00
CA ASP A 167 5.85 -6.62 -2.60
C ASP A 167 7.18 -6.62 -1.82
N ASP A 168 8.25 -7.12 -2.43
CA ASP A 168 9.56 -7.16 -1.81
C ASP A 168 10.20 -5.78 -1.71
N LEU A 169 10.03 -4.94 -2.74
CA LEU A 169 10.45 -3.53 -2.70
C LEU A 169 9.75 -2.79 -1.55
N ARG A 170 8.43 -2.89 -1.47
CA ARG A 170 7.62 -2.22 -0.44
C ARG A 170 7.90 -2.76 0.96
N ARG A 171 8.18 -4.06 1.09
CA ARG A 171 8.59 -4.69 2.35
C ARG A 171 9.93 -4.16 2.86
N SER A 172 10.83 -3.72 1.98
CA SER A 172 12.12 -3.14 2.34
C SER A 172 12.03 -1.66 2.75
N LEU A 173 10.88 -1.02 2.51
CA LEU A 173 10.66 0.40 2.72
C LEU A 173 9.68 0.63 3.87
N GLY A 174 9.97 1.62 4.71
CA GLY A 174 9.00 2.16 5.67
C GLY A 174 8.46 3.49 5.18
N ILE A 175 7.14 3.62 5.08
CA ILE A 175 6.51 4.88 4.69
C ILE A 175 5.68 5.44 5.83
N VAL A 176 5.85 6.75 6.12
CA VAL A 176 5.00 7.51 7.04
C VAL A 176 4.25 8.53 6.22
N LEU A 177 2.93 8.37 6.17
CA LEU A 177 2.04 9.27 5.44
C LEU A 177 1.69 10.49 6.29
N GLN A 178 1.32 11.59 5.64
CA GLN A 178 0.87 12.80 6.32
C GLN A 178 -0.48 12.55 7.01
N ASP A 179 -1.40 11.88 6.33
CA ASP A 179 -2.70 11.48 6.83
C ASP A 179 -2.59 10.01 7.28
N THR A 180 -2.43 9.80 8.59
CA THR A 180 -2.33 8.46 9.17
C THR A 180 -3.71 8.01 9.60
N HIS A 181 -4.24 6.98 8.98
CA HIS A 181 -5.49 6.34 9.41
C HIS A 181 -5.20 5.28 10.47
N LEU A 182 -5.94 5.34 11.57
CA LEU A 182 -5.88 4.37 12.65
C LEU A 182 -7.13 3.50 12.61
N PHE A 183 -6.95 2.21 12.87
CA PHE A 183 -8.08 1.29 13.00
C PHE A 183 -8.68 1.40 14.40
N THR A 184 -9.99 1.22 14.51
CA THR A 184 -10.65 1.07 15.81
C THR A 184 -10.10 -0.19 16.49
N GLY A 185 -9.44 -0.02 17.62
CA GLY A 185 -8.76 -1.08 18.35
C GLY A 185 -7.71 -0.53 19.30
N THR A 186 -6.93 -1.37 19.93
CA THR A 186 -5.86 -0.94 20.83
C THR A 186 -4.66 -0.41 20.06
N ILE A 187 -3.81 0.39 20.71
CA ILE A 187 -2.51 0.81 20.15
C ILE A 187 -1.69 -0.43 19.75
N LYS A 188 -1.68 -1.45 20.58
CA LYS A 188 -0.99 -2.73 20.32
C LYS A 188 -1.44 -3.39 19.03
N GLU A 189 -2.76 -3.46 18.80
CA GLU A 189 -3.34 -4.02 17.57
C GLU A 189 -3.00 -3.19 16.34
N ASN A 190 -3.03 -1.86 16.45
CA ASN A 190 -2.65 -0.97 15.36
C ASN A 190 -1.15 -1.14 14.97
N ILE A 191 -0.25 -1.29 15.94
CA ILE A 191 1.18 -1.57 15.66
C ILE A 191 1.34 -2.95 15.04
N ARG A 192 0.61 -3.98 15.55
CA ARG A 192 0.65 -5.36 15.07
C ARG A 192 0.11 -5.49 13.64
N TYR A 193 -0.65 -4.52 13.15
CA TYR A 193 -1.17 -4.55 11.78
C TYR A 193 -0.07 -4.69 10.72
N GLY A 194 1.13 -4.17 10.96
CA GLY A 194 2.28 -4.35 10.07
C GLY A 194 2.81 -5.79 9.99
N LYS A 195 2.52 -6.63 11.01
CA LYS A 195 2.85 -8.05 11.09
C LYS A 195 1.86 -8.73 12.02
N LEU A 196 0.80 -9.33 11.45
CA LEU A 196 -0.35 -9.84 12.22
C LEU A 196 0.01 -10.98 13.21
N ASP A 197 1.05 -11.73 12.92
CA ASP A 197 1.60 -12.80 13.78
C ASP A 197 2.71 -12.33 14.72
N ALA A 198 2.94 -11.00 14.84
CA ALA A 198 3.94 -10.46 15.74
C ALA A 198 3.63 -10.77 17.21
N THR A 199 4.64 -11.18 17.96
CA THR A 199 4.53 -11.32 19.43
C THR A 199 4.41 -9.95 20.10
N ASP A 200 3.97 -9.93 21.36
CA ASP A 200 3.90 -8.68 22.13
C ASP A 200 5.28 -8.04 22.27
N GLU A 201 6.34 -8.84 22.44
CA GLU A 201 7.73 -8.39 22.54
C GLU A 201 8.18 -7.70 21.25
N GLU A 202 7.84 -8.26 20.08
CA GLU A 202 8.14 -7.63 18.78
C GLU A 202 7.41 -6.30 18.62
N VAL A 203 6.15 -6.20 19.07
CA VAL A 203 5.37 -4.95 19.07
C VAL A 203 6.01 -3.90 19.97
N TYR A 204 6.44 -4.27 21.17
CA TYR A 204 7.11 -3.35 22.10
C TYR A 204 8.47 -2.92 21.57
N GLU A 205 9.22 -3.81 20.93
CA GLU A 205 10.48 -3.46 20.30
C GLU A 205 10.29 -2.49 19.13
N ALA A 206 9.30 -2.72 18.26
CA ALA A 206 8.96 -1.80 17.18
C ALA A 206 8.60 -0.39 17.71
N ALA A 207 7.80 -0.33 18.79
CA ALA A 207 7.45 0.93 19.43
C ALA A 207 8.69 1.64 20.05
N ARG A 208 9.64 0.89 20.62
CA ARG A 208 10.89 1.45 21.14
C ARG A 208 11.77 2.02 20.02
N LEU A 209 11.91 1.30 18.93
CA LEU A 209 12.65 1.76 17.74
C LEU A 209 12.05 3.01 17.12
N ALA A 210 10.72 3.12 17.13
CA ALA A 210 10.00 4.30 16.67
C ALA A 210 9.96 5.45 17.69
N HIS A 211 10.59 5.31 18.87
CA HIS A 211 10.50 6.23 19.99
C HIS A 211 9.08 6.50 20.49
N ALA A 212 8.15 5.59 20.24
CA ALA A 212 6.75 5.68 20.64
C ALA A 212 6.49 5.11 22.05
N ASP A 213 7.29 4.16 22.50
CA ASP A 213 7.10 3.41 23.76
C ASP A 213 6.89 4.32 24.99
N GLN A 214 7.68 5.40 25.08
CA GLN A 214 7.62 6.28 26.25
C GLN A 214 6.28 6.96 26.38
N PHE A 215 5.76 7.58 25.31
CA PHE A 215 4.47 8.25 25.38
C PHE A 215 3.29 7.27 25.44
N ILE A 216 3.39 6.08 24.84
CA ILE A 216 2.38 5.04 24.99
C ILE A 216 2.24 4.64 26.47
N LYS A 217 3.34 4.44 27.17
CA LYS A 217 3.36 4.08 28.62
C LYS A 217 2.83 5.19 29.53
N MET A 218 2.81 6.44 29.07
CA MET A 218 2.19 7.55 29.83
C MET A 218 0.65 7.52 29.77
N LEU A 219 0.07 6.79 28.83
CA LEU A 219 -1.38 6.66 28.74
C LEU A 219 -1.93 5.76 29.86
N PRO A 220 -3.14 6.01 30.38
CA PRO A 220 -3.70 5.25 31.51
C PRO A 220 -3.76 3.73 31.30
N LYS A 221 -3.93 3.28 30.07
CA LYS A 221 -3.98 1.87 29.70
C LYS A 221 -2.76 1.42 28.86
N GLY A 222 -1.77 2.29 28.69
CA GLY A 222 -0.58 1.99 27.90
C GLY A 222 -0.93 1.46 26.50
N TYR A 223 -0.37 0.33 26.13
CA TYR A 223 -0.60 -0.33 24.86
C TYR A 223 -2.03 -0.85 24.62
N ASP A 224 -2.79 -1.03 25.71
CA ASP A 224 -4.21 -1.46 25.64
C ASP A 224 -5.16 -0.24 25.58
N THR A 225 -4.64 0.96 25.36
CA THR A 225 -5.45 2.14 25.12
C THR A 225 -6.20 1.99 23.81
N MET A 226 -7.53 2.11 23.87
CA MET A 226 -8.40 2.06 22.69
C MET A 226 -8.27 3.33 21.87
N LEU A 227 -8.11 3.16 20.57
CA LEU A 227 -8.19 4.21 19.56
C LEU A 227 -9.53 4.08 18.84
N SER A 228 -10.21 5.19 18.61
CA SER A 228 -11.32 5.27 17.67
C SER A 228 -10.70 5.46 16.29
N GLY A 229 -11.00 4.57 15.34
CA GLY A 229 -10.65 4.79 13.94
C GLY A 229 -11.34 6.03 13.36
N ASP A 230 -10.73 6.61 12.34
CA ASP A 230 -11.29 7.72 11.58
C ASP A 230 -12.39 7.23 10.64
#